data_0bc9457ec8624a63a732c7438f56cb60
#
_entry.id   0bc9457ec8624a63a732c7438f56cb60
#
_cell.length_a   1.000
_cell.length_b   1.000
_cell.length_c   1.000
_cell.angle_alpha   90.00
_cell.angle_beta   90.00
_cell.angle_gamma   90.00
#
_symmetry.space_group_name_H-M   'P 1'
#
loop_
_entity.id
_entity.type
_entity.pdbx_description
1 polymer ?
#
loop_
_entity_poly.entity_id
_entity_poly.type
_entity_poly.pdbx_seq_one_letter_code
_entity_poly.pdbx_strand_id
1 'polypeptide(L)'
;MLFRSAWSIAPDYAVAVDVTDVDDTPGSERAGTARLGRGAAVKVMDSSVICHPAMVALLEDTAREGDIPVQRDIMRAGGTDAGAIHLTRTGVITGGISVPCRYIHTPAETASLSDADACVRLAAALAQRPLEQP
;
A
#
# COMPACT_ATOMS: atom_id res chain seq x y z
N MET A 1 -9.16 13.98 -8.47
CA MET A 1 -8.07 14.19 -9.46
C MET A 1 -7.54 12.87 -10.00
N LEU A 2 -7.25 11.88 -9.18
CA LEU A 2 -6.66 10.57 -9.54
C LEU A 2 -7.50 9.73 -10.51
N PHE A 3 -8.81 9.67 -10.35
CA PHE A 3 -9.68 9.01 -11.30
C PHE A 3 -9.47 9.52 -12.75
N ARG A 4 -9.37 10.84 -12.93
CA ARG A 4 -9.14 11.44 -14.27
C ARG A 4 -7.74 11.13 -14.80
N SER A 5 -6.72 11.16 -13.93
CA SER A 5 -5.35 10.82 -14.33
C SER A 5 -5.24 9.36 -14.77
N ALA A 6 -5.76 8.44 -13.96
CA ALA A 6 -5.79 7.02 -14.29
C ALA A 6 -6.63 6.75 -15.56
N TRP A 7 -7.77 7.45 -15.73
CA TRP A 7 -8.57 7.35 -16.95
C TRP A 7 -7.80 7.75 -18.21
N SER A 8 -6.99 8.83 -18.11
CA SER A 8 -6.22 9.34 -19.27
C SER A 8 -5.00 8.50 -19.58
N ILE A 9 -4.31 8.00 -18.54
CA ILE A 9 -3.12 7.14 -18.68
C ILE A 9 -3.52 5.76 -19.15
N ALA A 10 -4.70 5.25 -18.72
CA ALA A 10 -5.19 3.89 -18.98
C ALA A 10 -4.16 2.80 -18.59
N PRO A 11 -3.67 2.78 -17.33
CA PRO A 11 -2.64 1.84 -16.94
C PRO A 11 -3.22 0.43 -16.76
N ASP A 12 -2.44 -0.60 -17.02
CA ASP A 12 -2.76 -2.00 -16.70
C ASP A 12 -2.55 -2.27 -15.21
N TYR A 13 -1.54 -1.64 -14.61
CA TYR A 13 -1.16 -1.77 -13.21
C TYR A 13 -1.04 -0.42 -12.53
N ALA A 14 -1.41 -0.37 -11.26
CA ALA A 14 -1.23 0.83 -10.44
C ALA A 14 -0.91 0.49 -8.98
N VAL A 15 -0.06 1.30 -8.36
CA VAL A 15 0.25 1.20 -6.94
C VAL A 15 0.07 2.58 -6.31
N ALA A 16 -0.76 2.64 -5.28
CA ALA A 16 -0.85 3.80 -4.42
C ALA A 16 0.23 3.72 -3.34
N VAL A 17 0.97 4.81 -3.14
CA VAL A 17 1.93 4.92 -2.03
C VAL A 17 1.39 5.94 -1.05
N ASP A 18 1.21 5.52 0.20
CA ASP A 18 0.51 6.29 1.23
C ASP A 18 1.05 5.94 2.63
N VAL A 19 0.42 6.44 3.67
CA VAL A 19 0.58 5.98 5.05
C VAL A 19 -0.54 5.00 5.42
N THR A 20 -0.37 4.22 6.48
CA THR A 20 -1.43 3.39 7.05
C THR A 20 -1.43 3.50 8.57
N ASP A 21 -2.62 3.44 9.15
CA ASP A 21 -2.77 3.56 10.58
C ASP A 21 -2.22 2.34 11.34
N VAL A 22 -1.55 2.62 12.44
CA VAL A 22 -1.00 1.60 13.34
C VAL A 22 -1.61 1.76 14.73
N ASP A 23 -2.53 0.90 15.03
CA ASP A 23 -3.19 0.80 16.33
C ASP A 23 -2.42 -0.12 17.30
N ASP A 24 -1.17 0.21 17.59
CA ASP A 24 -0.31 -0.59 18.47
C ASP A 24 -0.01 0.10 19.81
N THR A 25 -0.71 1.17 20.12
CA THR A 25 -0.60 1.88 21.41
C THR A 25 -1.49 1.24 22.48
N PRO A 26 -1.12 1.37 23.78
CA PRO A 26 -1.98 0.88 24.85
C PRO A 26 -3.39 1.48 24.82
N GLY A 27 -4.39 0.63 24.86
CA GLY A 27 -5.80 1.05 24.85
C GLY A 27 -6.41 1.28 23.48
N SER A 28 -5.66 1.08 22.38
CA SER A 28 -6.22 1.15 21.04
C SER A 28 -7.11 -0.05 20.72
N GLU A 29 -8.14 0.14 19.90
CA GLU A 29 -9.10 -0.91 19.50
C GLU A 29 -8.55 -1.87 18.43
N ARG A 30 -7.33 -1.66 17.96
CA ARG A 30 -6.65 -2.45 16.92
C ARG A 30 -7.52 -2.65 15.66
N ALA A 31 -7.89 -1.55 15.03
CA ALA A 31 -8.67 -1.55 13.80
C ALA A 31 -7.92 -2.09 12.56
N GLY A 32 -6.58 -2.08 12.58
CA GLY A 32 -5.70 -2.51 11.50
C GLY A 32 -4.71 -3.61 11.88
N THR A 33 -4.02 -4.15 10.88
CA THR A 33 -3.02 -5.22 11.06
C THR A 33 -1.59 -4.72 11.07
N ALA A 34 -1.31 -3.54 10.51
CA ALA A 34 0.02 -2.96 10.42
C ALA A 34 0.62 -2.65 11.80
N ARG A 35 1.95 -2.72 11.90
CA ARG A 35 2.74 -2.43 13.10
C ARG A 35 3.99 -1.66 12.73
N LEU A 36 4.43 -0.75 13.61
CA LEU A 36 5.72 -0.07 13.46
C LEU A 36 6.89 -1.05 13.55
N GLY A 37 7.93 -0.79 12.73
CA GLY A 37 9.17 -1.56 12.76
C GLY A 37 9.09 -2.93 12.09
N ARG A 38 8.02 -3.20 11.32
CA ARG A 38 7.85 -4.48 10.62
C ARG A 38 7.96 -4.38 9.10
N GLY A 39 8.50 -3.28 8.60
CA GLY A 39 8.71 -3.06 7.17
C GLY A 39 7.50 -2.45 6.47
N ALA A 40 7.58 -2.39 5.14
CA ALA A 40 6.54 -1.82 4.31
C ALA A 40 5.22 -2.57 4.44
N ALA A 41 4.13 -1.84 4.55
CA ALA A 41 2.79 -2.42 4.62
C ALA A 41 2.24 -2.62 3.20
N VAL A 42 2.12 -3.88 2.77
CA VAL A 42 1.46 -4.25 1.51
C VAL A 42 -0.04 -4.26 1.75
N LYS A 43 -0.75 -3.34 1.13
CA LYS A 43 -2.20 -3.17 1.28
C LYS A 43 -2.93 -4.36 0.66
N VAL A 44 -3.69 -5.08 1.49
CA VAL A 44 -4.63 -6.12 1.04
C VAL A 44 -6.03 -5.53 0.87
N MET A 45 -6.44 -4.67 1.83
CA MET A 45 -7.77 -4.07 1.82
C MET A 45 -7.78 -2.78 2.64
N ASP A 46 -8.56 -1.81 2.19
CA ASP A 46 -9.06 -0.70 3.00
C ASP A 46 -10.58 -0.52 2.80
N SER A 47 -11.19 0.53 3.32
CA SER A 47 -12.64 0.73 3.17
C SER A 47 -13.07 1.07 1.74
N SER A 48 -12.14 1.42 0.85
CA SER A 48 -12.40 1.84 -0.54
C SER A 48 -12.03 0.79 -1.58
N VAL A 49 -11.18 -0.19 -1.24
CA VAL A 49 -10.67 -1.18 -2.19
C VAL A 49 -10.28 -2.49 -1.50
N ILE A 50 -10.57 -3.59 -2.17
CA ILE A 50 -9.87 -4.87 -1.99
C ILE A 50 -8.84 -4.93 -3.12
N CYS A 51 -7.56 -4.87 -2.77
CA CYS A 51 -6.47 -4.86 -3.74
C CYS A 51 -6.47 -6.14 -4.58
N HIS A 52 -6.09 -6.02 -5.85
CA HIS A 52 -6.08 -7.17 -6.74
C HIS A 52 -5.08 -8.24 -6.24
N PRO A 53 -5.48 -9.53 -6.11
CA PRO A 53 -4.60 -10.56 -5.56
C PRO A 53 -3.26 -10.69 -6.30
N ALA A 54 -3.26 -10.53 -7.63
CA ALA A 54 -2.03 -10.57 -8.42
C ALA A 54 -1.07 -9.43 -8.05
N MET A 55 -1.58 -8.22 -7.72
CA MET A 55 -0.72 -7.12 -7.30
C MET A 55 -0.17 -7.36 -5.88
N VAL A 56 -0.97 -7.90 -4.97
CA VAL A 56 -0.50 -8.26 -3.63
C VAL A 56 0.61 -9.30 -3.73
N ALA A 57 0.40 -10.36 -4.52
CA ALA A 57 1.41 -11.39 -4.75
C ALA A 57 2.68 -10.81 -5.40
N LEU A 58 2.54 -9.96 -6.40
CA LEU A 58 3.66 -9.30 -7.08
C LEU A 58 4.52 -8.48 -6.12
N LEU A 59 3.88 -7.71 -5.22
CA LEU A 59 4.57 -6.93 -4.20
C LEU A 59 5.31 -7.83 -3.18
N GLU A 60 4.66 -8.91 -2.72
CA GLU A 60 5.27 -9.86 -1.80
C GLU A 60 6.44 -10.62 -2.44
N ASP A 61 6.32 -11.02 -3.71
CA ASP A 61 7.39 -11.68 -4.46
C ASP A 61 8.57 -10.73 -4.68
N THR A 62 8.29 -9.48 -5.06
CA THR A 62 9.32 -8.44 -5.21
C THR A 62 10.06 -8.19 -3.89
N ALA A 63 9.33 -8.15 -2.80
CA ALA A 63 9.93 -7.99 -1.46
C ALA A 63 10.82 -9.17 -1.09
N ARG A 64 10.38 -10.41 -1.36
CA ARG A 64 11.14 -11.62 -1.08
C ARG A 64 12.44 -11.68 -1.88
N GLU A 65 12.38 -11.37 -3.17
CA GLU A 65 13.55 -11.35 -4.05
C GLU A 65 14.56 -10.26 -3.67
N GLY A 66 14.09 -9.11 -3.16
CA GLY A 66 14.93 -7.99 -2.72
C GLY A 66 15.36 -8.03 -1.24
N ASP A 67 15.01 -9.09 -0.49
CA ASP A 67 15.19 -9.15 0.96
C ASP A 67 14.70 -7.87 1.65
N ILE A 68 13.47 -7.47 1.32
CA ILE A 68 12.82 -6.27 1.83
C ILE A 68 11.78 -6.69 2.88
N PRO A 69 11.86 -6.17 4.12
CA PRO A 69 10.87 -6.50 5.13
C PRO A 69 9.49 -5.93 4.76
N VAL A 70 8.48 -6.78 4.76
CA VAL A 70 7.09 -6.40 4.46
C VAL A 70 6.10 -7.05 5.42
N GLN A 71 4.95 -6.46 5.53
CA GLN A 71 3.80 -6.98 6.28
C GLN A 71 2.52 -6.77 5.49
N ARG A 72 1.52 -7.62 5.70
CA ARG A 72 0.18 -7.43 5.13
C ARG A 72 -0.60 -6.39 5.92
N ASP A 73 -1.30 -5.52 5.20
CA ASP A 73 -2.10 -4.45 5.77
C ASP A 73 -3.58 -4.61 5.40
N ILE A 74 -4.41 -4.74 6.44
CA ILE A 74 -5.86 -4.72 6.36
C ILE A 74 -6.33 -3.57 7.24
N MET A 75 -6.85 -2.52 6.63
CA MET A 75 -7.35 -1.33 7.30
C MET A 75 -8.86 -1.25 7.16
N ARG A 76 -9.59 -1.27 8.27
CA ARG A 76 -11.07 -1.27 8.25
C ARG A 76 -11.69 0.09 8.05
N ALA A 77 -10.93 1.14 8.30
CA ALA A 77 -11.38 2.53 8.16
C ALA A 77 -10.38 3.30 7.29
N GLY A 78 -10.85 4.35 6.61
CA GLY A 78 -10.03 5.11 5.67
C GLY A 78 -9.88 4.42 4.32
N GLY A 79 -9.41 5.16 3.34
CA GLY A 79 -9.21 4.70 1.98
C GLY A 79 -7.97 5.34 1.37
N THR A 80 -7.45 4.73 0.31
CA THR A 80 -6.30 5.22 -0.45
C THR A 80 -6.72 5.57 -1.88
N ASP A 81 -5.81 6.17 -2.62
CA ASP A 81 -5.99 6.49 -4.03
C ASP A 81 -6.28 5.24 -4.89
N ALA A 82 -5.87 4.07 -4.44
CA ALA A 82 -6.18 2.79 -5.06
C ALA A 82 -7.69 2.61 -5.26
N GLY A 83 -8.51 3.08 -4.30
CA GLY A 83 -9.97 3.02 -4.37
C GLY A 83 -10.58 3.77 -5.54
N ALA A 84 -9.95 4.85 -6.00
CA ALA A 84 -10.41 5.59 -7.18
C ALA A 84 -9.82 5.00 -8.48
N ILE A 85 -8.59 4.50 -8.43
CA ILE A 85 -7.88 4.03 -9.61
C ILE A 85 -8.43 2.71 -10.13
N HIS A 86 -8.69 1.73 -9.23
CA HIS A 86 -9.11 0.39 -9.62
C HIS A 86 -10.44 0.34 -10.39
N LEU A 87 -11.28 1.36 -10.23
CA LEU A 87 -12.58 1.48 -10.91
C LEU A 87 -12.51 2.15 -12.28
N THR A 88 -11.33 2.56 -12.75
CA THR A 88 -11.23 3.25 -14.02
C THR A 88 -11.33 2.29 -15.20
N ARG A 89 -12.09 2.72 -16.25
CA ARG A 89 -12.30 1.96 -17.50
C ARG A 89 -12.82 0.55 -17.24
N THR A 90 -12.07 -0.47 -17.69
CA THR A 90 -12.39 -1.89 -17.52
C THR A 90 -11.88 -2.48 -16.22
N GLY A 91 -11.28 -1.66 -15.38
CA GLY A 91 -10.58 -2.04 -14.17
C GLY A 91 -9.06 -1.93 -14.32
N VAL A 92 -8.38 -1.70 -13.21
CA VAL A 92 -6.91 -1.62 -13.13
C VAL A 92 -6.43 -2.59 -12.04
N ILE A 93 -5.40 -3.38 -12.33
CA ILE A 93 -4.76 -4.24 -11.33
C ILE A 93 -4.04 -3.35 -10.32
N THR A 94 -4.70 -3.09 -9.20
CA THR A 94 -4.27 -2.05 -8.24
C THR A 94 -3.88 -2.65 -6.90
N GLY A 95 -2.85 -2.09 -6.28
CA GLY A 95 -2.40 -2.37 -4.92
C GLY A 95 -1.92 -1.13 -4.19
N GLY A 96 -1.35 -1.32 -3.02
CA GLY A 96 -0.81 -0.24 -2.20
C GLY A 96 0.43 -0.65 -1.43
N ILE A 97 1.34 0.31 -1.29
CA ILE A 97 2.51 0.26 -0.41
C ILE A 97 2.32 1.38 0.60
N SER A 98 2.22 1.06 1.88
CA SER A 98 1.97 2.08 2.91
C SER A 98 3.07 2.08 3.97
N VAL A 99 3.44 3.29 4.41
CA VAL A 99 4.32 3.47 5.57
C VAL A 99 3.47 3.34 6.83
N PRO A 100 3.76 2.39 7.72
CA PRO A 100 3.09 2.30 9.02
C PRO A 100 3.30 3.57 9.83
N CYS A 101 2.22 4.18 10.32
CA CYS A 101 2.27 5.45 11.02
C CYS A 101 1.30 5.47 12.20
N ARG A 102 1.76 5.86 13.39
CA ARG A 102 0.90 6.17 14.53
C ARG A 102 0.35 7.57 14.41
N TYR A 103 -0.85 7.79 14.94
CA TYR A 103 -1.49 9.09 15.06
C TYR A 103 -1.63 9.80 13.71
N ILE A 104 -1.98 9.05 12.64
CA ILE A 104 -2.17 9.64 11.31
C ILE A 104 -3.21 10.77 11.36
N HIS A 105 -3.04 11.75 10.47
CA HIS A 105 -3.87 12.97 10.41
C HIS A 105 -3.77 13.85 11.66
N THR A 106 -2.69 13.75 12.42
CA THR A 106 -2.43 14.61 13.58
C THR A 106 -1.05 15.28 13.46
N PRO A 107 -0.78 16.38 14.20
CA PRO A 107 0.56 16.98 14.22
C PRO A 107 1.65 16.11 14.86
N ALA A 108 1.29 15.00 15.48
CA ALA A 108 2.19 14.09 16.20
C ALA A 108 2.41 12.76 15.45
N GLU A 109 2.22 12.74 14.14
CA GLU A 109 2.46 11.53 13.33
C GLU A 109 3.85 10.96 13.59
N THR A 110 3.90 9.64 13.76
CA THR A 110 5.13 8.93 14.09
C THR A 110 5.28 7.70 13.22
N ALA A 111 6.35 7.65 12.44
CA ALA A 111 6.71 6.51 11.59
C ALA A 111 8.13 6.01 11.93
N SER A 112 8.42 4.77 11.54
CA SER A 112 9.78 4.22 11.59
C SER A 112 10.52 4.53 10.30
N LEU A 113 11.74 5.07 10.40
CA LEU A 113 12.59 5.30 9.23
C LEU A 113 12.93 3.99 8.49
N SER A 114 13.06 2.88 9.21
CA SER A 114 13.28 1.57 8.58
C SER A 114 12.07 1.11 7.76
N ASP A 115 10.85 1.41 8.18
CA ASP A 115 9.65 1.08 7.43
C ASP A 115 9.52 1.97 6.18
N ALA A 116 9.85 3.25 6.31
CA ALA A 116 9.89 4.18 5.17
C ALA A 116 10.94 3.74 4.14
N ASP A 117 12.15 3.35 4.58
CA ASP A 117 13.19 2.80 3.70
C ASP A 117 12.70 1.53 2.98
N ALA A 118 12.05 0.63 3.69
CA ALA A 118 11.47 -0.58 3.10
C ALA A 118 10.42 -0.23 2.03
N CYS A 119 9.57 0.77 2.24
CA CYS A 119 8.62 1.24 1.23
C CYS A 119 9.32 1.78 -0.02
N VAL A 120 10.36 2.60 0.15
CA VAL A 120 11.16 3.14 -0.96
C VAL A 120 11.82 2.02 -1.75
N ARG A 121 12.47 1.07 -1.07
CA ARG A 121 13.12 -0.07 -1.71
C ARG A 121 12.12 -0.94 -2.47
N LEU A 122 10.95 -1.21 -1.88
CA LEU A 122 9.91 -2.01 -2.51
C LEU A 122 9.35 -1.32 -3.76
N ALA A 123 9.04 -0.03 -3.68
CA ALA A 123 8.55 0.74 -4.82
C ALA A 123 9.60 0.81 -5.95
N ALA A 124 10.88 1.03 -5.62
CA ALA A 124 11.96 1.07 -6.58
C ALA A 124 12.21 -0.30 -7.25
N ALA A 125 12.17 -1.38 -6.47
CA ALA A 125 12.34 -2.74 -7.00
C ALA A 125 11.16 -3.12 -7.92
N LEU A 126 9.92 -2.79 -7.55
CA LEU A 126 8.76 -3.01 -8.39
C LEU A 126 8.85 -2.23 -9.71
N ALA A 127 9.29 -0.97 -9.67
CA ALA A 127 9.41 -0.13 -10.86
C ALA A 127 10.46 -0.63 -11.88
N GLN A 128 11.39 -1.47 -11.43
CA GLN A 128 12.41 -2.09 -12.29
C GLN A 128 11.99 -3.47 -12.80
N ARG A 129 10.89 -4.02 -12.29
CA ARG A 129 10.41 -5.36 -12.64
C ARG A 129 9.67 -5.32 -13.98
N PRO A 130 9.97 -6.23 -14.92
CA PRO A 130 9.14 -6.39 -16.10
C PRO A 130 7.74 -6.89 -15.67
N LEU A 131 6.71 -6.17 -16.10
CA LEU A 131 5.33 -6.56 -15.87
C LEU A 131 4.77 -7.15 -17.16
N GLU A 132 4.18 -8.34 -17.07
CA GLU A 132 3.46 -8.93 -18.20
C GLU A 132 2.15 -8.17 -18.41
N GLN A 133 1.71 -8.05 -19.67
CA GLN A 133 0.38 -7.52 -19.94
C GLN A 133 -0.68 -8.52 -19.45
N PRO A 134 -1.70 -8.04 -18.72
CA PRO A 134 -2.76 -8.91 -18.19
C PRO A 134 -3.67 -9.50 -19.28
#